data_6c36a0820c6aa4b78c803b038eb448f6
#
_entry.id   6c36a0820c6aa4b78c803b038eb448f6
#
_cell.length_a   1.000
_cell.length_b   1.000
_cell.length_c   1.000
_cell.angle_alpha   90.00
_cell.angle_beta   90.00
_cell.angle_gamma   90.00
#
_symmetry.space_group_name_H-M   'P 1'
#
loop_
_entity.id
_entity.type
_entity.pdbx_description
1 polymer ?
#
loop_
_entity_poly.entity_id
_entity_poly.type
_entity_poly.pdbx_seq_one_letter_code
_entity_poly.pdbx_strand_id
1 'polypeptide(L)'
;MMHRARILAHSSTFIALIAAGSWLSIPLPPVPITLQTLFILLAGIVMKRYAAIPVTLFVLLGAAGLPVFHNGTAGLGVLLGPTGGFLVGFIPAAVIVGLAYERQSKACRVGGLLAATFVTYLFGVSWLAWSASLSPAQAVLLGVAPFVVGEVVKVAAAYVIGERVA
;
A
#
# COMPACT_ATOMS: atom_id res chain seq x y z
N MET A 1 11.85 -20.80 6.92
CA MET A 1 12.11 -20.18 5.59
C MET A 1 11.01 -20.61 4.62
N MET A 2 10.40 -19.67 3.87
CA MET A 2 9.44 -20.04 2.81
C MET A 2 10.18 -20.68 1.63
N HIS A 3 9.66 -21.80 1.12
CA HIS A 3 10.19 -22.39 -0.12
C HIS A 3 9.96 -21.44 -1.31
N ARG A 4 10.87 -21.41 -2.29
CA ARG A 4 10.80 -20.53 -3.48
C ARG A 4 9.43 -20.59 -4.19
N ALA A 5 8.88 -21.79 -4.35
CA ALA A 5 7.54 -21.97 -4.96
C ALA A 5 6.43 -21.27 -4.17
N ARG A 6 6.50 -21.29 -2.83
CA ARG A 6 5.53 -20.62 -1.97
C ARG A 6 5.66 -19.10 -2.06
N ILE A 7 6.89 -18.56 -2.15
CA ILE A 7 7.10 -17.11 -2.36
C ILE A 7 6.49 -16.68 -3.69
N LEU A 8 6.71 -17.42 -4.76
CA LEU A 8 6.14 -17.12 -6.08
C LEU A 8 4.61 -17.15 -6.05
N ALA A 9 4.00 -18.21 -5.50
CA ALA A 9 2.55 -18.35 -5.41
C ALA A 9 1.92 -17.19 -4.62
N HIS A 10 2.46 -16.87 -3.43
CA HIS A 10 1.95 -15.76 -2.64
C HIS A 10 2.17 -14.41 -3.33
N SER A 11 3.32 -14.21 -4.00
CA SER A 11 3.58 -12.97 -4.73
C SER A 11 2.56 -12.76 -5.85
N SER A 12 2.28 -13.78 -6.65
CA SER A 12 1.27 -13.70 -7.71
C SER A 12 -0.12 -13.41 -7.15
N THR A 13 -0.49 -14.07 -6.06
CA THR A 13 -1.76 -13.84 -5.37
C THR A 13 -1.87 -12.39 -4.86
N PHE A 14 -0.83 -11.88 -4.20
CA PHE A 14 -0.88 -10.50 -3.68
C PHE A 14 -0.80 -9.44 -4.78
N ILE A 15 -0.08 -9.67 -5.88
CA ILE A 15 -0.14 -8.78 -7.04
C ILE A 15 -1.59 -8.67 -7.56
N ALA A 16 -2.27 -9.80 -7.72
CA ALA A 16 -3.66 -9.83 -8.16
C ALA A 16 -4.61 -9.15 -7.17
N LEU A 17 -4.46 -9.41 -5.86
CA LEU A 17 -5.28 -8.80 -4.81
C LEU A 17 -5.05 -7.28 -4.73
N ILE A 18 -3.80 -6.81 -4.83
CA ILE A 18 -3.48 -5.38 -4.83
C ILE A 18 -4.09 -4.71 -6.06
N ALA A 19 -4.00 -5.33 -7.24
CA ALA A 19 -4.60 -4.83 -8.46
C ALA A 19 -6.15 -4.78 -8.36
N ALA A 20 -6.79 -5.84 -7.87
CA ALA A 20 -8.23 -5.86 -7.63
C ALA A 20 -8.65 -4.77 -6.63
N GLY A 21 -7.91 -4.61 -5.53
CA GLY A 21 -8.15 -3.56 -4.55
C GLY A 21 -7.90 -2.15 -5.09
N SER A 22 -7.03 -2.01 -6.08
CA SER A 22 -6.79 -0.77 -6.81
C SER A 22 -7.98 -0.39 -7.71
N TRP A 23 -8.62 -1.37 -8.33
CA TRP A 23 -9.81 -1.18 -9.16
C TRP A 23 -11.06 -0.88 -8.34
N LEU A 24 -11.13 -1.41 -7.10
CA LEU A 24 -12.18 -1.06 -6.14
C LEU A 24 -11.87 0.31 -5.54
N SER A 25 -12.20 1.34 -6.28
CA SER A 25 -11.87 2.73 -5.96
C SER A 25 -13.06 3.67 -6.02
N ILE A 26 -13.08 4.62 -5.11
CA ILE A 26 -13.96 5.80 -5.14
C ILE A 26 -13.14 6.94 -5.74
N PRO A 27 -13.53 7.46 -6.92
CA PRO A 27 -12.78 8.52 -7.58
C PRO A 27 -12.92 9.83 -6.80
N LEU A 28 -11.83 10.24 -6.15
CA LEU A 28 -11.70 11.54 -5.46
C LEU A 28 -10.43 12.22 -5.98
N PRO A 29 -10.55 13.29 -6.77
CA PRO A 29 -9.36 14.05 -7.18
C PRO A 29 -8.72 14.77 -5.99
N PRO A 30 -7.37 14.85 -5.90
CA PRO A 30 -6.38 14.31 -6.82
C PRO A 30 -5.98 12.85 -6.57
N VAL A 31 -6.42 12.24 -5.47
CA VAL A 31 -6.05 10.87 -5.05
C VAL A 31 -7.33 10.05 -4.79
N PRO A 32 -7.55 8.90 -5.46
CA PRO A 32 -8.72 8.08 -5.23
C PRO A 32 -8.62 7.29 -3.91
N ILE A 33 -9.78 7.02 -3.28
CA ILE A 33 -9.86 6.07 -2.16
C ILE A 33 -9.92 4.66 -2.75
N THR A 34 -9.02 3.76 -2.33
CA THR A 34 -8.96 2.38 -2.82
C THR A 34 -8.87 1.38 -1.67
N LEU A 35 -9.13 0.10 -1.95
CA LEU A 35 -8.83 -0.98 -1.02
C LEU A 35 -7.38 -1.47 -1.11
N GLN A 36 -6.56 -0.85 -1.94
CA GLN A 36 -5.18 -1.23 -2.23
C GLN A 36 -4.33 -1.33 -0.96
N THR A 37 -4.41 -0.33 -0.07
CA THR A 37 -3.64 -0.30 1.19
C THR A 37 -3.95 -1.49 2.09
N LEU A 38 -5.19 -1.98 2.15
CA LEU A 38 -5.54 -3.19 2.87
C LEU A 38 -4.71 -4.39 2.40
N PHE A 39 -4.65 -4.62 1.09
CA PHE A 39 -3.91 -5.76 0.53
C PHE A 39 -2.38 -5.59 0.64
N ILE A 40 -1.87 -4.35 0.65
CA ILE A 40 -0.47 -4.06 0.97
C ILE A 40 -0.13 -4.47 2.40
N LEU A 41 -0.97 -4.09 3.37
CA LEU A 41 -0.80 -4.47 4.78
C LEU A 41 -0.89 -5.99 4.94
N LEU A 42 -1.85 -6.65 4.29
CA LEU A 42 -2.00 -8.12 4.32
C LEU A 42 -0.81 -8.82 3.67
N ALA A 43 -0.24 -8.29 2.59
CA ALA A 43 1.00 -8.81 2.01
C ALA A 43 2.14 -8.77 3.02
N GLY A 44 2.28 -7.65 3.76
CA GLY A 44 3.23 -7.53 4.87
C GLY A 44 3.04 -8.60 5.93
N ILE A 45 1.81 -8.80 6.38
CA ILE A 45 1.44 -9.77 7.42
C ILE A 45 1.79 -11.20 7.00
N VAL A 46 1.38 -11.61 5.80
CA VAL A 46 1.51 -12.99 5.34
C VAL A 46 2.90 -13.32 4.84
N MET A 47 3.50 -12.43 4.05
CA MET A 47 4.79 -12.67 3.42
C MET A 47 5.98 -12.19 4.26
N LYS A 48 5.71 -11.43 5.31
CA LYS A 48 6.75 -10.93 6.25
C LYS A 48 7.83 -10.16 5.47
N ARG A 49 9.11 -10.43 5.70
CA ARG A 49 10.24 -9.77 5.02
C ARG A 49 10.20 -9.88 3.48
N TYR A 50 9.44 -10.83 2.93
CA TYR A 50 9.31 -11.00 1.47
C TYR A 50 8.22 -10.14 0.85
N ALA A 51 7.47 -9.37 1.64
CA ALA A 51 6.35 -8.54 1.16
C ALA A 51 6.76 -7.45 0.16
N ALA A 52 8.02 -7.01 0.19
CA ALA A 52 8.53 -6.08 -0.81
C ALA A 52 8.43 -6.63 -2.24
N ILE A 53 8.53 -7.96 -2.42
CA ILE A 53 8.55 -8.60 -3.75
C ILE A 53 7.25 -8.33 -4.52
N PRO A 54 6.05 -8.74 -4.03
CA PRO A 54 4.81 -8.51 -4.76
C PRO A 54 4.49 -7.02 -4.93
N VAL A 55 4.79 -6.18 -3.93
CA VAL A 55 4.49 -4.76 -4.00
C VAL A 55 5.38 -4.06 -5.04
N THR A 56 6.68 -4.36 -5.06
CA THR A 56 7.59 -3.82 -6.08
C THR A 56 7.19 -4.31 -7.47
N LEU A 57 6.90 -5.61 -7.62
CA LEU A 57 6.46 -6.16 -8.91
C LEU A 57 5.15 -5.52 -9.39
N PHE A 58 4.18 -5.31 -8.48
CA PHE A 58 2.93 -4.59 -8.81
C PHE A 58 3.22 -3.19 -9.37
N VAL A 59 4.10 -2.42 -8.72
CA VAL A 59 4.48 -1.07 -9.18
C VAL A 59 5.20 -1.14 -10.54
N LEU A 60 6.12 -2.09 -10.72
CA LEU A 60 6.84 -2.26 -11.98
C LEU A 60 5.93 -2.69 -13.13
N LEU A 61 5.00 -3.62 -12.90
CA LEU A 61 4.03 -4.06 -13.89
C LEU A 61 3.11 -2.91 -14.32
N GLY A 62 2.62 -2.11 -13.36
CA GLY A 62 1.83 -0.93 -13.66
C GLY A 62 2.63 0.12 -14.44
N ALA A 63 3.89 0.37 -14.06
CA ALA A 63 4.78 1.27 -14.78
C ALA A 63 5.07 0.79 -16.21
N ALA A 64 5.17 -0.53 -16.41
CA ALA A 64 5.38 -1.15 -17.72
C ALA A 64 4.14 -1.12 -18.63
N GLY A 65 3.00 -0.63 -18.14
CA GLY A 65 1.79 -0.45 -18.95
C GLY A 65 0.68 -1.46 -18.68
N LEU A 66 0.82 -2.39 -17.70
CA LEU A 66 -0.31 -3.22 -17.28
C LEU A 66 -1.34 -2.37 -16.52
N PRO A 67 -2.64 -2.50 -16.80
CA PRO A 67 -3.70 -1.69 -16.20
C PRO A 67 -4.02 -2.16 -14.77
N VAL A 68 -3.04 -2.15 -13.87
CA VAL A 68 -3.15 -2.63 -12.48
C VAL A 68 -3.34 -1.51 -11.46
N PHE A 69 -3.16 -0.25 -11.84
CA PHE A 69 -3.37 0.89 -10.96
C PHE A 69 -4.86 1.27 -10.84
N HIS A 70 -5.18 2.26 -10.01
CA HIS A 70 -6.55 2.70 -9.76
C HIS A 70 -7.32 2.96 -11.07
N ASN A 71 -8.59 2.59 -11.10
CA ASN A 71 -9.46 2.73 -12.29
C ASN A 71 -8.90 2.08 -13.56
N GLY A 72 -8.04 1.06 -13.45
CA GLY A 72 -7.43 0.42 -14.61
C GLY A 72 -6.38 1.26 -15.33
N THR A 73 -5.84 2.28 -14.68
CA THR A 73 -4.75 3.10 -15.24
C THR A 73 -3.43 2.36 -15.21
N ALA A 74 -2.48 2.83 -16.03
CA ALA A 74 -1.16 2.25 -16.19
C ALA A 74 -0.14 3.27 -16.69
N GLY A 75 1.12 2.86 -16.65
CA GLY A 75 2.23 3.60 -17.23
C GLY A 75 2.95 4.53 -16.26
N LEU A 76 4.09 5.02 -16.68
CA LEU A 76 4.93 5.94 -15.91
C LEU A 76 4.21 7.25 -15.56
N GLY A 77 3.24 7.68 -16.38
CA GLY A 77 2.45 8.89 -16.10
C GLY A 77 1.69 8.83 -14.78
N VAL A 78 1.28 7.65 -14.32
CA VAL A 78 0.63 7.46 -13.01
C VAL A 78 1.65 7.63 -11.88
N LEU A 79 2.87 7.10 -12.04
CA LEU A 79 3.95 7.25 -11.07
C LEU A 79 4.48 8.69 -10.98
N LEU A 80 4.48 9.41 -12.08
CA LEU A 80 4.89 10.82 -12.12
C LEU A 80 3.74 11.76 -11.72
N GLY A 81 2.51 11.25 -11.69
CA GLY A 81 1.31 11.98 -11.28
C GLY A 81 1.14 12.07 -9.75
N PRO A 82 0.02 12.63 -9.29
CA PRO A 82 -0.25 12.90 -7.87
C PRO A 82 -0.22 11.67 -6.96
N THR A 83 -0.49 10.49 -7.50
CA THR A 83 -0.56 9.23 -6.74
C THR A 83 0.77 8.48 -6.64
N GLY A 84 1.79 8.91 -7.39
CA GLY A 84 3.06 8.18 -7.49
C GLY A 84 3.78 7.97 -6.17
N GLY A 85 3.80 8.99 -5.32
CA GLY A 85 4.43 8.88 -4.00
C GLY A 85 3.78 7.82 -3.09
N PHE A 86 2.45 7.67 -3.16
CA PHE A 86 1.75 6.62 -2.44
C PHE A 86 2.17 5.23 -2.94
N LEU A 87 2.24 5.04 -4.27
CA LEU A 87 2.66 3.78 -4.88
C LEU A 87 4.09 3.38 -4.47
N VAL A 88 5.01 4.34 -4.47
CA VAL A 88 6.39 4.11 -4.00
C VAL A 88 6.43 3.85 -2.51
N GLY A 89 5.64 4.57 -1.71
CA GLY A 89 5.52 4.43 -0.26
C GLY A 89 4.97 3.06 0.18
N PHE A 90 4.22 2.35 -0.67
CA PHE A 90 3.72 1.02 -0.36
C PHE A 90 4.85 -0.01 -0.17
N ILE A 91 5.98 0.15 -0.86
CA ILE A 91 7.10 -0.78 -0.77
C ILE A 91 7.69 -0.80 0.64
N PRO A 92 8.17 0.33 1.20
CA PRO A 92 8.66 0.35 2.58
C PRO A 92 7.55 0.05 3.60
N ALA A 93 6.30 0.46 3.35
CA ALA A 93 5.18 0.14 4.23
C ALA A 93 4.98 -1.38 4.39
N ALA A 94 4.98 -2.14 3.29
CA ALA A 94 4.87 -3.59 3.33
C ALA A 94 6.03 -4.25 4.09
N VAL A 95 7.25 -3.74 3.94
CA VAL A 95 8.43 -4.22 4.68
C VAL A 95 8.27 -3.97 6.18
N ILE A 96 7.85 -2.77 6.58
CA ILE A 96 7.66 -2.40 7.99
C ILE A 96 6.65 -3.34 8.66
N VAL A 97 5.49 -3.57 8.02
CA VAL A 97 4.50 -4.54 8.52
C VAL A 97 5.12 -5.93 8.60
N GLY A 98 5.82 -6.35 7.55
CA GLY A 98 6.43 -7.67 7.49
C GLY A 98 7.40 -7.93 8.63
N LEU A 99 8.28 -6.98 8.92
CA LEU A 99 9.23 -7.06 10.03
C LEU A 99 8.54 -7.01 11.40
N ALA A 100 7.46 -6.23 11.52
CA ALA A 100 6.67 -6.17 12.75
C ALA A 100 5.96 -7.50 13.04
N TYR A 101 5.46 -8.17 12.02
CA TYR A 101 4.78 -9.48 12.16
C TYR A 101 5.75 -10.67 12.28
N GLU A 102 7.05 -10.48 12.09
CA GLU A 102 8.07 -11.45 12.52
C GLU A 102 8.24 -11.47 14.05
N ARG A 103 7.81 -10.40 14.72
CA ARG A 103 7.82 -10.32 16.19
C ARG A 103 6.53 -10.91 16.77
N GLN A 104 6.64 -11.62 17.87
CA GLN A 104 5.49 -12.22 18.57
C GLN A 104 4.71 -11.23 19.47
N SER A 105 5.12 -9.96 19.48
CA SER A 105 4.52 -8.92 20.31
C SER A 105 3.36 -8.22 19.58
N LYS A 106 2.18 -8.21 20.20
CA LYS A 106 1.01 -7.48 19.69
C LYS A 106 1.29 -5.97 19.54
N ALA A 107 2.03 -5.39 20.48
CA ALA A 107 2.43 -3.99 20.41
C ALA A 107 3.30 -3.70 19.17
N CYS A 108 4.24 -4.61 18.84
CA CYS A 108 5.03 -4.48 17.60
C CYS A 108 4.18 -4.58 16.35
N ARG A 109 3.19 -5.48 16.32
CA ARG A 109 2.28 -5.65 15.17
C ARG A 109 1.43 -4.41 14.94
N VAL A 110 0.80 -3.90 15.99
CA VAL A 110 0.00 -2.65 15.92
C VAL A 110 0.89 -1.48 15.55
N GLY A 111 2.03 -1.32 16.22
CA GLY A 111 3.01 -0.26 15.89
C GLY A 111 3.50 -0.33 14.46
N GLY A 112 3.73 -1.54 13.93
CA GLY A 112 4.13 -1.74 12.53
C GLY A 112 3.05 -1.34 11.52
N LEU A 113 1.78 -1.65 11.78
CA LEU A 113 0.66 -1.23 10.94
C LEU A 113 0.52 0.31 10.92
N LEU A 114 0.60 0.95 12.09
CA LEU A 114 0.54 2.41 12.19
C LEU A 114 1.75 3.08 11.53
N ALA A 115 2.96 2.54 11.73
CA ALA A 115 4.17 3.06 11.10
C ALA A 115 4.13 2.92 9.57
N ALA A 116 3.62 1.79 9.06
CA ALA A 116 3.45 1.58 7.62
C ALA A 116 2.47 2.58 7.00
N THR A 117 1.34 2.81 7.68
CA THR A 117 0.37 3.83 7.28
C THR A 117 1.00 5.23 7.26
N PHE A 118 1.72 5.57 8.31
CA PHE A 118 2.43 6.86 8.40
C PHE A 118 3.44 7.03 7.25
N VAL A 119 4.25 6.00 6.97
CA VAL A 119 5.24 6.04 5.88
C VAL A 119 4.54 6.18 4.52
N THR A 120 3.43 5.47 4.30
CA THR A 120 2.64 5.63 3.06
C THR A 120 2.18 7.08 2.87
N TYR A 121 1.65 7.70 3.91
CA TYR A 121 1.25 9.11 3.84
C TYR A 121 2.44 10.06 3.72
N LEU A 122 3.54 9.78 4.38
CA LEU A 122 4.75 10.61 4.29
C LEU A 122 5.24 10.70 2.84
N PHE A 123 5.38 9.56 2.17
CA PHE A 123 5.77 9.50 0.75
C PHE A 123 4.70 10.11 -0.15
N GLY A 124 3.44 9.74 0.07
CA GLY A 124 2.32 10.18 -0.75
C GLY A 124 2.10 11.68 -0.70
N VAL A 125 2.02 12.26 0.50
CA VAL A 125 1.76 13.69 0.68
C VAL A 125 2.94 14.54 0.23
N SER A 126 4.19 14.13 0.52
CA SER A 126 5.37 14.84 0.06
C SER A 126 5.43 14.91 -1.46
N TRP A 127 5.16 13.78 -2.11
CA TRP A 127 5.09 13.72 -3.57
C TRP A 127 3.93 14.50 -4.14
N LEU A 128 2.74 14.40 -3.52
CA LEU A 128 1.55 15.13 -3.94
C LEU A 128 1.78 16.66 -3.89
N ALA A 129 2.41 17.15 -2.82
CA ALA A 129 2.75 18.56 -2.68
C ALA A 129 3.65 19.02 -3.84
N TRP A 130 4.65 18.22 -4.17
CA TRP A 130 5.58 18.53 -5.26
C TRP A 130 4.94 18.41 -6.64
N SER A 131 4.29 17.28 -6.94
CA SER A 131 3.76 16.98 -8.29
C SER A 131 2.54 17.83 -8.68
N ALA A 132 1.75 18.26 -7.71
CA ALA A 132 0.57 19.10 -7.93
C ALA A 132 0.80 20.58 -7.57
N SER A 133 2.03 20.97 -7.22
CA SER A 133 2.39 22.33 -6.79
C SER A 133 1.50 22.86 -5.66
N LEU A 134 1.19 21.99 -4.68
CA LEU A 134 0.35 22.32 -3.54
C LEU A 134 1.20 22.77 -2.35
N SER A 135 0.63 23.63 -1.50
CA SER A 135 1.23 23.88 -0.19
C SER A 135 1.17 22.60 0.68
N PRO A 136 2.09 22.42 1.65
CA PRO A 136 2.06 21.25 2.54
C PRO A 136 0.71 21.04 3.23
N ALA A 137 0.06 22.11 3.66
CA ALA A 137 -1.24 22.05 4.30
C ALA A 137 -2.34 21.55 3.35
N GLN A 138 -2.36 22.03 2.09
CA GLN A 138 -3.27 21.55 1.07
C GLN A 138 -3.05 20.08 0.71
N ALA A 139 -1.78 19.67 0.60
CA ALA A 139 -1.43 18.27 0.31
C ALA A 139 -1.88 17.34 1.44
N VAL A 140 -1.74 17.72 2.70
CA VAL A 140 -2.29 16.97 3.86
C VAL A 140 -3.81 16.93 3.81
N LEU A 141 -4.47 18.06 3.56
CA LEU A 141 -5.92 18.12 3.52
C LEU A 141 -6.50 17.23 2.42
N LEU A 142 -5.88 17.21 1.24
CA LEU A 142 -6.36 16.45 0.09
C LEU A 142 -5.86 14.99 0.08
N GLY A 143 -4.67 14.74 0.61
CA GLY A 143 -4.01 13.42 0.56
C GLY A 143 -4.19 12.58 1.83
N VAL A 144 -4.70 13.15 2.93
CA VAL A 144 -4.89 12.42 4.21
C VAL A 144 -6.33 12.52 4.70
N ALA A 145 -6.88 13.72 4.84
CA ALA A 145 -8.14 13.94 5.55
C ALA A 145 -9.30 13.04 5.06
N PRO A 146 -9.58 12.90 3.74
CA PRO A 146 -10.67 12.04 3.27
C PRO A 146 -10.42 10.55 3.48
N PHE A 147 -9.17 10.14 3.72
CA PHE A 147 -8.79 8.74 3.83
C PHE A 147 -8.79 8.21 5.25
N VAL A 148 -8.69 9.08 6.27
CA VAL A 148 -8.48 8.70 7.68
C VAL A 148 -9.47 7.64 8.16
N VAL A 149 -10.76 7.85 7.93
CA VAL A 149 -11.81 6.91 8.39
C VAL A 149 -11.65 5.57 7.70
N GLY A 150 -11.51 5.57 6.37
CA GLY A 150 -11.32 4.35 5.60
C GLY A 150 -10.01 3.62 5.96
N GLU A 151 -8.95 4.36 6.25
CA GLU A 151 -7.66 3.78 6.61
C GLU A 151 -7.69 3.12 8.00
N VAL A 152 -8.34 3.75 8.97
CA VAL A 152 -8.55 3.15 10.30
C VAL A 152 -9.30 1.81 10.17
N VAL A 153 -10.36 1.76 9.35
CA VAL A 153 -11.10 0.51 9.11
C VAL A 153 -10.22 -0.54 8.44
N LYS A 154 -9.42 -0.16 7.44
CA LYS A 154 -8.51 -1.09 6.74
C LYS A 154 -7.40 -1.60 7.66
N VAL A 155 -6.81 -0.74 8.49
CA VAL A 155 -5.79 -1.14 9.48
C VAL A 155 -6.40 -2.10 10.51
N ALA A 156 -7.60 -1.80 11.03
CA ALA A 156 -8.30 -2.69 11.95
C ALA A 156 -8.63 -4.05 11.30
N ALA A 157 -9.12 -4.03 10.07
CA ALA A 157 -9.39 -5.26 9.31
C ALA A 157 -8.11 -6.07 9.07
N ALA A 158 -7.01 -5.41 8.66
CA ALA A 158 -5.71 -6.06 8.47
C ALA A 158 -5.20 -6.69 9.77
N TYR A 159 -5.35 -6.01 10.91
CA TYR A 159 -4.98 -6.55 12.22
C TYR A 159 -5.81 -7.80 12.57
N VAL A 160 -7.14 -7.72 12.48
CA VAL A 160 -8.05 -8.85 12.82
C VAL A 160 -7.79 -10.06 11.92
N ILE A 161 -7.62 -9.84 10.63
CA ILE A 161 -7.27 -10.91 9.68
C ILE A 161 -5.88 -11.45 10.01
N GLY A 162 -4.93 -10.57 10.28
CA GLY A 162 -3.55 -10.91 10.59
C GLY A 162 -3.42 -11.81 11.82
N GLU A 163 -4.19 -11.57 12.86
CA GLU A 163 -4.19 -12.42 14.08
C GLU A 163 -4.72 -13.85 13.82
N ARG A 164 -5.43 -14.08 12.71
CA ARG A 164 -5.94 -15.40 12.30
C ARG A 164 -5.02 -16.16 11.35
N VAL A 165 -4.17 -15.45 10.60
CA VAL A 165 -3.38 -16.04 9.51
C VAL A 165 -1.85 -15.96 9.71
N ALA A 166 -1.38 -15.22 10.71
CA ALA A 166 0.06 -14.98 10.96
C ALA A 166 0.74 -16.03 11.83
#